data_08a0d16f0a21f40aa962d0dd779400d9
#
_entry.id   08a0d16f0a21f40aa962d0dd779400d9
#
_cell.length_a   1.000
_cell.length_b   1.000
_cell.length_c   1.000
_cell.angle_alpha   90.00
_cell.angle_beta   90.00
_cell.angle_gamma   90.00
#
_symmetry.space_group_name_H-M   'P 1'
#
loop_
_entity.id
_entity.type
_entity.pdbx_description
1 polymer ?
#
loop_
_entity_poly.entity_id
_entity_poly.type
_entity_poly.pdbx_seq_one_letter_code
_entity_poly.pdbx_strand_id
1 'polypeptide(L)'
;ADSIKLKTFNNRLGIRGSLKSISYNIFANYKNISFRYSPDSDTEKVNRLYVGGNINYSKNKVNIDGEIKIKISGDYSLKGILDLGILNVSYHSSLNEPSIFFSRYSGNHFNWQNDFKSSFINELDGRIRLVSDFVSFEPFLKIISVNDYIYLSENRIPQQIDELIINNQFGIDFKVGLFNKMINLESKYTYNVLSESSKNVLNIPDHHIYARLYYAGKWFDNSIPVQFGANTYYRSEYYGNGYEPALQSYYVQNSFMLEDYLRYNLFFNMQIKNLRVSLKMTHFNQFDKFDGYFVTPYYPGQKKVLDLGVRWYFFN
;
A
#
# COMPACT_ATOMS: atom_id res chain seq x y z
N ALA A 1 17.53 -7.58 -26.45
CA ALA A 1 16.44 -7.27 -25.53
C ALA A 1 16.94 -7.46 -24.11
N ASP A 2 16.71 -6.49 -23.25
CA ASP A 2 17.09 -6.59 -21.84
C ASP A 2 16.21 -7.64 -21.16
N SER A 3 16.84 -8.57 -20.48
CA SER A 3 16.14 -9.60 -19.72
C SER A 3 16.80 -9.79 -18.35
N ILE A 4 15.97 -9.90 -17.33
CA ILE A 4 16.43 -10.21 -15.98
C ILE A 4 15.78 -11.51 -15.56
N LYS A 5 16.60 -12.49 -15.18
CA LYS A 5 16.12 -13.76 -14.64
C LYS A 5 16.44 -13.82 -13.15
N LEU A 6 15.38 -13.89 -12.34
CA LEU A 6 15.47 -14.02 -10.88
C LEU A 6 14.90 -15.36 -10.45
N LYS A 7 15.65 -16.11 -9.64
CA LYS A 7 15.18 -17.32 -8.95
C LYS A 7 15.39 -17.15 -7.46
N THR A 8 14.40 -17.48 -6.70
CA THR A 8 14.47 -17.46 -5.23
C THR A 8 14.12 -18.83 -4.67
N PHE A 9 14.96 -19.35 -3.82
CA PHE A 9 14.72 -20.52 -3.01
C PHE A 9 14.67 -20.10 -1.55
N ASN A 10 13.58 -20.41 -0.85
CA ASN A 10 13.33 -19.96 0.50
C ASN A 10 12.84 -21.12 1.37
N ASN A 11 13.57 -21.42 2.45
CA ASN A 11 13.24 -22.44 3.43
C ASN A 11 13.16 -21.84 4.82
N ARG A 12 12.11 -22.19 5.54
CA ARG A 12 11.89 -21.77 6.93
C ARG A 12 11.64 -22.98 7.79
N LEU A 13 12.44 -23.12 8.83
CA LEU A 13 12.27 -24.11 9.91
C LEU A 13 11.97 -23.36 11.19
N GLY A 14 10.99 -23.81 11.95
CA GLY A 14 10.61 -23.15 13.20
C GLY A 14 9.89 -24.06 14.15
N ILE A 15 9.86 -23.63 15.41
CA ILE A 15 9.13 -24.23 16.51
C ILE A 15 8.08 -23.24 16.97
N ARG A 16 6.85 -23.70 17.11
CA ARG A 16 5.73 -22.91 17.64
C ARG A 16 5.14 -23.58 18.87
N GLY A 17 4.67 -22.75 19.79
CA GLY A 17 3.98 -23.22 20.98
C GLY A 17 2.96 -22.21 21.48
N SER A 18 2.16 -22.63 22.43
CA SER A 18 1.22 -21.77 23.15
C SER A 18 1.20 -22.10 24.65
N LEU A 19 1.10 -21.06 25.47
CA LEU A 19 0.98 -21.14 26.89
C LEU A 19 -0.10 -20.19 27.37
N LYS A 20 -1.29 -20.70 27.72
CA LYS A 20 -2.47 -19.87 28.09
C LYS A 20 -2.80 -18.86 27.02
N SER A 21 -2.65 -17.55 27.35
CA SER A 21 -2.95 -16.42 26.47
C SER A 21 -1.79 -16.00 25.56
N ILE A 22 -0.66 -16.71 25.61
CA ILE A 22 0.53 -16.41 24.83
C ILE A 22 0.73 -17.48 23.78
N SER A 23 0.94 -17.11 22.54
CA SER A 23 1.46 -17.98 21.49
C SER A 23 2.79 -17.42 20.99
N TYR A 24 3.68 -18.30 20.60
CA TYR A 24 5.00 -17.93 20.11
C TYR A 24 5.45 -18.82 18.97
N ASN A 25 6.33 -18.28 18.15
CA ASN A 25 7.00 -19.03 17.11
C ASN A 25 8.43 -18.50 16.98
N ILE A 26 9.41 -19.40 16.96
CA ILE A 26 10.83 -19.08 16.74
C ILE A 26 11.25 -19.82 15.50
N PHE A 27 11.99 -19.16 14.62
CA PHE A 27 12.36 -19.72 13.32
C PHE A 27 13.75 -19.31 12.84
N ALA A 28 14.32 -20.16 12.01
CA ALA A 28 15.42 -19.84 11.13
C ALA A 28 14.92 -19.88 9.67
N ASN A 29 15.37 -18.96 8.85
CA ASN A 29 14.98 -18.84 7.45
C ASN A 29 16.20 -18.67 6.58
N TYR A 30 16.43 -19.61 5.67
CA TYR A 30 17.47 -19.53 4.65
C TYR A 30 16.86 -19.13 3.30
N LYS A 31 17.41 -18.08 2.70
CA LYS A 31 16.99 -17.58 1.39
C LYS A 31 18.20 -17.52 0.46
N ASN A 32 18.12 -18.23 -0.65
CA ASN A 32 19.06 -18.13 -1.76
C ASN A 32 18.39 -17.39 -2.91
N ILE A 33 19.06 -16.37 -3.43
CA ILE A 33 18.63 -15.57 -4.57
C ILE A 33 19.69 -15.73 -5.64
N SER A 34 19.30 -16.20 -6.82
CA SER A 34 20.16 -16.22 -8.01
C SER A 34 19.58 -15.30 -9.07
N PHE A 35 20.39 -14.43 -9.63
CA PHE A 35 19.96 -13.48 -10.65
C PHE A 35 20.97 -13.36 -11.78
N ARG A 36 20.48 -12.96 -12.95
CA ARG A 36 21.25 -12.81 -14.17
C ARG A 36 20.60 -11.75 -15.05
N TYR A 37 21.38 -10.80 -15.56
CA TYR A 37 20.88 -9.65 -16.35
C TYR A 37 20.72 -9.93 -17.85
N SER A 38 21.46 -10.87 -18.38
CA SER A 38 21.43 -11.29 -19.80
C SER A 38 21.56 -12.80 -19.88
N PRO A 39 21.07 -13.47 -20.93
CA PRO A 39 21.37 -14.89 -21.16
C PRO A 39 22.87 -15.21 -21.13
N ASP A 40 23.71 -14.28 -21.58
CA ASP A 40 25.15 -14.45 -21.70
C ASP A 40 25.94 -13.97 -20.48
N SER A 41 25.28 -13.37 -19.47
CA SER A 41 25.93 -12.96 -18.23
C SER A 41 26.03 -14.11 -17.23
N ASP A 42 27.02 -14.05 -16.34
CA ASP A 42 27.12 -14.97 -15.22
C ASP A 42 25.94 -14.88 -14.26
N THR A 43 25.62 -16.01 -13.65
CA THR A 43 24.60 -16.08 -12.62
C THR A 43 25.21 -15.72 -11.28
N GLU A 44 24.77 -14.61 -10.71
CA GLU A 44 25.14 -14.19 -9.36
C GLU A 44 24.24 -14.85 -8.33
N LYS A 45 24.79 -15.14 -7.14
CA LYS A 45 24.07 -15.78 -6.03
C LYS A 45 24.27 -15.00 -4.75
N VAL A 46 23.18 -14.73 -4.07
CA VAL A 46 23.15 -14.09 -2.75
C VAL A 46 22.46 -15.02 -1.76
N ASN A 47 23.18 -15.36 -0.68
CA ASN A 47 22.68 -16.19 0.41
C ASN A 47 22.34 -15.30 1.61
N ARG A 48 21.17 -15.49 2.18
CA ARG A 48 20.71 -14.76 3.37
C ARG A 48 20.19 -15.73 4.40
N LEU A 49 20.72 -15.65 5.60
CA LEU A 49 20.26 -16.42 6.75
C LEU A 49 19.64 -15.46 7.77
N TYR A 50 18.41 -15.75 8.16
CA TYR A 50 17.65 -14.99 9.13
C TYR A 50 17.29 -15.87 10.32
N VAL A 51 17.29 -15.28 11.49
CA VAL A 51 16.69 -15.84 12.70
C VAL A 51 15.61 -14.87 13.17
N GLY A 52 14.56 -15.39 13.76
CA GLY A 52 13.50 -14.52 14.22
C GLY A 52 12.45 -15.26 15.03
N GLY A 53 11.49 -14.50 15.48
CA GLY A 53 10.37 -15.02 16.23
C GLY A 53 9.21 -14.04 16.26
N ASN A 54 8.05 -14.53 16.57
CA ASN A 54 6.88 -13.72 16.87
C ASN A 54 6.23 -14.22 18.15
N ILE A 55 5.66 -13.28 18.88
CA ILE A 55 4.88 -13.51 20.08
C ILE A 55 3.53 -12.84 19.93
N ASN A 56 2.48 -13.51 20.30
CA ASN A 56 1.14 -12.97 20.38
C ASN A 56 0.60 -13.21 21.80
N TYR A 57 0.09 -12.15 22.41
CA TYR A 57 -0.65 -12.20 23.66
C TYR A 57 -2.06 -11.70 23.40
N SER A 58 -3.07 -12.51 23.77
CA SER A 58 -4.48 -12.14 23.65
C SER A 58 -5.23 -12.51 24.90
N LYS A 59 -5.75 -11.50 25.61
CA LYS A 59 -6.59 -11.69 26.78
C LYS A 59 -7.59 -10.53 26.89
N ASN A 60 -8.87 -10.87 27.00
CA ASN A 60 -9.98 -9.90 27.02
C ASN A 60 -9.95 -8.96 25.78
N LYS A 61 -9.82 -7.64 25.99
CA LYS A 61 -9.72 -6.61 24.94
C LYS A 61 -8.28 -6.20 24.64
N VAL A 62 -7.29 -6.90 25.21
CA VAL A 62 -5.87 -6.58 25.02
C VAL A 62 -5.26 -7.61 24.09
N ASN A 63 -4.76 -7.15 22.93
CA ASN A 63 -3.95 -7.94 22.04
C ASN A 63 -2.60 -7.27 21.85
N ILE A 64 -1.53 -8.05 21.99
CA ILE A 64 -0.15 -7.59 21.76
C ILE A 64 0.50 -8.56 20.79
N ASP A 65 0.97 -8.05 19.67
CA ASP A 65 1.75 -8.79 18.70
C ASP A 65 3.15 -8.21 18.60
N GLY A 66 4.15 -9.06 18.65
CA GLY A 66 5.55 -8.71 18.47
C GLY A 66 6.20 -9.63 17.44
N GLU A 67 6.97 -9.10 16.53
CA GLU A 67 7.79 -9.85 15.59
C GLU A 67 9.18 -9.26 15.51
N ILE A 68 10.20 -10.11 15.56
CA ILE A 68 11.58 -9.76 15.28
C ILE A 68 12.15 -10.71 14.24
N LYS A 69 12.90 -10.18 13.31
CA LYS A 69 13.64 -10.91 12.30
C LYS A 69 14.98 -10.24 12.07
N ILE A 70 16.05 -10.98 12.25
CA ILE A 70 17.42 -10.51 12.16
C ILE A 70 18.14 -11.30 11.07
N LYS A 71 18.78 -10.63 10.15
CA LYS A 71 19.72 -11.21 9.21
C LYS A 71 21.10 -11.28 9.87
N ILE A 72 21.77 -12.42 9.77
CA ILE A 72 23.07 -12.61 10.45
C ILE A 72 24.12 -11.57 10.03
N SER A 73 23.98 -10.99 8.85
CA SER A 73 24.86 -9.91 8.34
C SER A 73 24.50 -8.49 8.81
N GLY A 74 23.50 -8.31 9.68
CA GLY A 74 23.25 -7.04 10.39
C GLY A 74 21.89 -6.40 10.14
N ASP A 75 21.18 -6.69 9.03
CA ASP A 75 19.85 -6.12 8.79
C ASP A 75 18.80 -6.74 9.72
N TYR A 76 17.78 -5.96 10.07
CA TYR A 76 16.72 -6.44 10.95
C TYR A 76 15.35 -5.86 10.60
N SER A 77 14.32 -6.48 11.12
CA SER A 77 12.95 -5.96 11.15
C SER A 77 12.33 -6.28 12.51
N LEU A 78 11.83 -5.25 13.18
CA LEU A 78 11.10 -5.31 14.44
C LEU A 78 9.71 -4.74 14.22
N LYS A 79 8.67 -5.47 14.61
CA LYS A 79 7.28 -5.01 14.58
C LYS A 79 6.64 -5.22 15.93
N GLY A 80 5.85 -4.24 16.39
CA GLY A 80 5.03 -4.33 17.57
C GLY A 80 3.65 -3.77 17.29
N ILE A 81 2.59 -4.43 17.78
CA ILE A 81 1.22 -3.96 17.70
C ILE A 81 0.60 -4.10 19.09
N LEU A 82 0.01 -3.04 19.58
CA LEU A 82 -0.81 -3.00 20.79
C LEU A 82 -2.24 -2.63 20.40
N ASP A 83 -3.18 -3.53 20.64
CA ASP A 83 -4.61 -3.27 20.44
C ASP A 83 -5.35 -3.38 21.79
N LEU A 84 -5.91 -2.26 22.21
CA LEU A 84 -6.69 -2.12 23.45
C LEU A 84 -8.21 -1.98 23.17
N GLY A 85 -8.63 -2.28 21.95
CA GLY A 85 -10.01 -2.07 21.49
C GLY A 85 -10.25 -0.65 21.00
N ILE A 86 -10.20 0.35 21.89
CA ILE A 86 -10.33 1.77 21.53
C ILE A 86 -9.05 2.34 20.93
N LEU A 87 -7.90 1.95 21.45
CA LEU A 87 -6.59 2.42 21.00
C LEU A 87 -5.84 1.29 20.29
N ASN A 88 -5.39 1.53 19.08
CA ASN A 88 -4.47 0.66 18.36
C ASN A 88 -3.20 1.44 18.05
N VAL A 89 -2.05 0.89 18.44
CA VAL A 89 -0.74 1.46 18.16
C VAL A 89 0.12 0.38 17.51
N SER A 90 0.77 0.70 16.40
CA SER A 90 1.77 -0.15 15.80
C SER A 90 3.10 0.59 15.60
N TYR A 91 4.18 -0.13 15.83
CA TYR A 91 5.53 0.35 15.58
C TYR A 91 6.27 -0.65 14.70
N HIS A 92 6.95 -0.15 13.69
CA HIS A 92 7.83 -0.93 12.84
C HIS A 92 9.17 -0.23 12.70
N SER A 93 10.25 -0.93 13.01
CA SER A 93 11.63 -0.46 12.79
C SER A 93 12.38 -1.49 11.96
N SER A 94 13.10 -1.06 10.95
CA SER A 94 13.89 -1.96 10.13
C SER A 94 15.14 -1.30 9.56
N LEU A 95 16.21 -2.09 9.47
CA LEU A 95 17.39 -1.79 8.70
C LEU A 95 17.42 -2.74 7.50
N ASN A 96 17.37 -2.19 6.29
CA ASN A 96 17.21 -2.95 5.07
C ASN A 96 18.39 -2.70 4.12
N GLU A 97 19.03 -3.78 3.68
CA GLU A 97 20.03 -3.67 2.61
C GLU A 97 19.40 -3.12 1.33
N PRO A 98 20.18 -2.42 0.49
CA PRO A 98 19.72 -1.95 -0.81
C PRO A 98 19.19 -3.10 -1.68
N SER A 99 18.19 -2.79 -2.50
CA SER A 99 17.73 -3.74 -3.51
C SER A 99 18.89 -4.11 -4.45
N ILE A 100 18.99 -5.38 -4.82
CA ILE A 100 19.97 -5.87 -5.79
C ILE A 100 19.94 -5.00 -7.06
N PHE A 101 18.76 -4.60 -7.52
CA PHE A 101 18.59 -3.78 -8.72
C PHE A 101 19.07 -2.34 -8.56
N PHE A 102 19.08 -1.79 -7.35
CA PHE A 102 19.65 -0.47 -7.06
C PHE A 102 21.17 -0.54 -6.87
N SER A 103 21.68 -1.64 -6.33
CA SER A 103 23.11 -1.84 -6.17
C SER A 103 23.81 -2.16 -7.50
N ARG A 104 23.20 -2.99 -8.33
CA ARG A 104 23.76 -3.36 -9.62
C ARG A 104 22.68 -3.56 -10.68
N TYR A 105 22.91 -3.01 -11.85
CA TYR A 105 22.10 -3.23 -13.04
C TYR A 105 22.99 -3.19 -14.28
N SER A 106 22.73 -4.07 -15.24
CA SER A 106 23.38 -4.06 -16.54
C SER A 106 22.36 -4.38 -17.62
N GLY A 107 22.09 -3.40 -18.47
CA GLY A 107 21.19 -3.48 -19.61
C GLY A 107 21.68 -2.63 -20.77
N ASN A 108 20.95 -2.62 -21.88
CA ASN A 108 21.34 -1.87 -23.09
C ASN A 108 21.27 -0.35 -22.91
N HIS A 109 20.34 0.13 -22.06
CA HIS A 109 20.09 1.55 -21.87
C HIS A 109 20.69 2.09 -20.58
N PHE A 110 20.82 1.25 -19.56
CA PHE A 110 21.29 1.64 -18.24
C PHE A 110 22.32 0.65 -17.72
N ASN A 111 23.32 1.18 -17.03
CA ASN A 111 24.33 0.38 -16.35
C ASN A 111 24.80 1.13 -15.11
N TRP A 112 24.81 0.45 -13.94
CA TRP A 112 25.35 1.00 -12.70
C TRP A 112 25.84 -0.08 -11.76
N GLN A 113 26.76 0.33 -10.89
CA GLN A 113 27.23 -0.43 -9.75
C GLN A 113 27.42 0.54 -8.58
N ASN A 114 26.56 0.44 -7.58
CA ASN A 114 26.50 1.33 -6.43
C ASN A 114 26.80 0.56 -5.14
N ASP A 115 27.48 1.24 -4.21
CA ASP A 115 27.73 0.77 -2.85
C ASP A 115 26.92 1.65 -1.87
N PHE A 116 25.63 1.39 -1.82
CA PHE A 116 24.70 2.11 -0.94
C PHE A 116 24.70 1.52 0.47
N LYS A 117 24.50 2.38 1.46
CA LYS A 117 24.24 1.98 2.84
C LYS A 117 22.85 1.33 2.97
N SER A 118 22.66 0.52 4.01
CA SER A 118 21.32 0.02 4.38
C SER A 118 20.42 1.17 4.82
N SER A 119 19.19 1.19 4.34
CA SER A 119 18.19 2.20 4.71
C SER A 119 17.57 1.85 6.06
N PHE A 120 17.55 2.81 6.98
CA PHE A 120 16.93 2.68 8.29
C PHE A 120 15.54 3.32 8.29
N ILE A 121 14.51 2.51 8.54
CA ILE A 121 13.10 2.90 8.46
C ILE A 121 12.46 2.77 9.83
N ASN A 122 11.76 3.81 10.29
CA ASN A 122 10.86 3.77 11.42
C ASN A 122 9.45 4.21 11.00
N GLU A 123 8.46 3.49 11.47
CA GLU A 123 7.06 3.78 11.26
C GLU A 123 6.31 3.63 12.57
N LEU A 124 5.63 4.67 13.00
CA LEU A 124 4.69 4.68 14.13
C LEU A 124 3.31 5.00 13.60
N ASP A 125 2.33 4.14 13.85
CA ASP A 125 0.92 4.36 13.53
C ASP A 125 0.10 4.28 14.81
N GLY A 126 -0.73 5.28 15.06
CA GLY A 126 -1.65 5.35 16.18
C GLY A 126 -3.07 5.66 15.70
N ARG A 127 -4.04 4.90 16.17
CA ARG A 127 -5.45 5.01 15.79
C ARG A 127 -6.34 4.94 17.01
N ILE A 128 -7.32 5.84 17.10
CA ILE A 128 -8.40 5.80 18.10
C ILE A 128 -9.67 5.31 17.41
N ARG A 129 -10.32 4.28 17.94
CA ARG A 129 -11.54 3.69 17.40
C ARG A 129 -12.75 4.06 18.26
N LEU A 130 -13.54 4.99 17.81
CA LEU A 130 -14.81 5.38 18.43
C LEU A 130 -15.96 4.79 17.60
N VAL A 131 -16.42 3.62 18.00
CA VAL A 131 -17.38 2.83 17.22
C VAL A 131 -18.66 2.63 18.02
N SER A 132 -19.79 2.95 17.40
CA SER A 132 -21.13 2.62 17.85
C SER A 132 -21.88 1.85 16.75
N ASP A 133 -23.14 1.48 17.01
CA ASP A 133 -23.95 0.75 16.03
C ASP A 133 -24.15 1.52 14.71
N PHE A 134 -24.19 2.86 14.77
CA PHE A 134 -24.51 3.70 13.62
C PHE A 134 -23.33 4.53 13.13
N VAL A 135 -22.32 4.75 13.97
CA VAL A 135 -21.20 5.64 13.67
C VAL A 135 -19.88 4.97 14.03
N SER A 136 -18.91 5.03 13.14
CA SER A 136 -17.51 4.76 13.39
C SER A 136 -16.71 6.02 13.06
N PHE A 137 -15.90 6.49 14.00
CA PHE A 137 -15.00 7.62 13.85
C PHE A 137 -13.61 7.21 14.34
N GLU A 138 -12.67 7.11 13.41
CA GLU A 138 -11.35 6.55 13.66
C GLU A 138 -10.26 7.51 13.17
N PRO A 139 -9.90 8.54 13.96
CA PRO A 139 -8.75 9.37 13.66
C PRO A 139 -7.45 8.57 13.82
N PHE A 140 -6.46 8.88 12.98
CA PHE A 140 -5.14 8.27 13.03
C PHE A 140 -4.02 9.26 12.78
N LEU A 141 -2.87 8.95 13.33
CA LEU A 141 -1.60 9.60 13.07
C LEU A 141 -0.59 8.52 12.67
N LYS A 142 0.11 8.72 11.56
CA LYS A 142 1.19 7.87 11.13
C LYS A 142 2.44 8.70 10.86
N ILE A 143 3.57 8.31 11.45
CA ILE A 143 4.86 8.96 11.27
C ILE A 143 5.79 7.94 10.61
N ILE A 144 6.35 8.31 9.47
CA ILE A 144 7.32 7.50 8.75
C ILE A 144 8.60 8.30 8.66
N SER A 145 9.71 7.72 9.10
CA SER A 145 11.04 8.29 8.94
C SER A 145 11.98 7.30 8.27
N VAL A 146 12.79 7.78 7.34
CA VAL A 146 13.76 6.99 6.59
C VAL A 146 15.10 7.71 6.53
N ASN A 147 16.15 7.05 7.01
CA ASN A 147 17.53 7.46 6.77
C ASN A 147 18.09 6.67 5.58
N ASP A 148 19.04 7.26 4.88
CA ASP A 148 19.71 6.61 3.74
C ASP A 148 18.71 6.11 2.69
N TYR A 149 17.70 6.95 2.34
CA TYR A 149 16.66 6.61 1.39
C TYR A 149 17.22 6.49 -0.03
N ILE A 150 16.89 5.40 -0.72
CA ILE A 150 17.33 5.13 -2.10
C ILE A 150 16.15 5.32 -3.06
N TYR A 151 16.36 6.08 -4.12
CA TYR A 151 15.35 6.37 -5.14
C TYR A 151 15.97 6.44 -6.53
N LEU A 152 15.16 6.33 -7.59
CA LEU A 152 15.56 6.65 -8.95
C LEU A 152 15.39 8.15 -9.16
N SER A 153 16.49 8.84 -9.47
CA SER A 153 16.49 10.27 -9.77
C SER A 153 15.87 10.60 -11.13
N GLU A 154 15.73 11.86 -11.45
CA GLU A 154 15.25 12.34 -12.75
C GLU A 154 16.09 11.82 -13.93
N ASN A 155 17.37 11.54 -13.70
CA ASN A 155 18.27 10.91 -14.69
C ASN A 155 18.06 9.38 -14.81
N ARG A 156 17.09 8.78 -14.12
CA ARG A 156 16.77 7.36 -14.07
C ARG A 156 17.90 6.48 -13.52
N ILE A 157 18.79 7.06 -12.72
CA ILE A 157 19.86 6.36 -12.00
C ILE A 157 19.54 6.33 -10.51
N PRO A 158 19.85 5.21 -9.82
CA PRO A 158 19.68 5.15 -8.37
C PRO A 158 20.56 6.19 -7.65
N GLN A 159 19.99 6.86 -6.68
CA GLN A 159 20.68 7.77 -5.77
C GLN A 159 20.25 7.46 -4.35
N GLN A 160 21.13 7.78 -3.40
CA GLN A 160 20.85 7.69 -1.97
C GLN A 160 21.01 9.08 -1.37
N ILE A 161 20.05 9.46 -0.52
CA ILE A 161 20.08 10.73 0.20
C ILE A 161 20.45 10.47 1.65
N ASP A 162 21.45 11.18 2.17
CA ASP A 162 21.89 11.08 3.58
C ASP A 162 20.96 11.86 4.55
N GLU A 163 20.10 12.74 4.03
CA GLU A 163 19.17 13.51 4.83
C GLU A 163 18.00 12.62 5.32
N LEU A 164 17.50 12.96 6.51
CA LEU A 164 16.34 12.28 7.09
C LEU A 164 15.06 12.64 6.32
N ILE A 165 14.43 11.64 5.75
CA ILE A 165 13.13 11.73 5.08
C ILE A 165 12.03 11.49 6.10
N ILE A 166 11.09 12.44 6.24
CA ILE A 166 9.94 12.32 7.16
C ILE A 166 8.64 12.58 6.40
N ASN A 167 7.68 11.68 6.59
CA ASN A 167 6.30 11.88 6.21
C ASN A 167 5.39 11.68 7.42
N ASN A 168 4.73 12.76 7.86
CA ASN A 168 3.68 12.71 8.87
C ASN A 168 2.32 12.65 8.18
N GLN A 169 1.52 11.63 8.48
CA GLN A 169 0.19 11.46 7.93
C GLN A 169 -0.85 11.61 9.05
N PHE A 170 -1.78 12.50 8.85
CA PHE A 170 -2.95 12.68 9.69
C PHE A 170 -4.18 12.24 8.92
N GLY A 171 -5.10 11.57 9.55
CA GLY A 171 -6.30 11.18 8.84
C GLY A 171 -7.43 10.73 9.71
N ILE A 172 -8.58 10.49 9.04
CA ILE A 172 -9.82 10.06 9.67
C ILE A 172 -10.46 9.01 8.76
N ASP A 173 -10.79 7.87 9.32
CA ASP A 173 -11.74 6.93 8.74
C ASP A 173 -13.10 7.15 9.42
N PHE A 174 -14.11 7.49 8.64
CA PHE A 174 -15.44 7.82 9.12
C PHE A 174 -16.50 6.95 8.43
N LYS A 175 -17.44 6.42 9.22
CA LYS A 175 -18.60 5.70 8.69
C LYS A 175 -19.84 6.10 9.48
N VAL A 176 -20.95 6.31 8.78
CA VAL A 176 -22.25 6.52 9.38
C VAL A 176 -23.33 5.79 8.59
N GLY A 177 -24.22 5.10 9.33
CA GLY A 177 -25.40 4.44 8.79
C GLY A 177 -26.67 5.09 9.34
N LEU A 178 -27.52 5.61 8.45
CA LEU A 178 -28.79 6.24 8.75
C LEU A 178 -29.95 5.31 8.36
N PHE A 179 -31.13 5.53 8.95
CA PHE A 179 -32.34 4.76 8.66
C PHE A 179 -32.11 3.24 8.73
N ASN A 180 -31.66 2.75 9.89
CA ASN A 180 -31.28 1.35 10.09
C ASN A 180 -30.21 0.86 9.09
N LYS A 181 -29.25 1.73 8.77
CA LYS A 181 -28.16 1.46 7.81
C LYS A 181 -28.64 1.26 6.36
N MET A 182 -29.83 1.76 6.01
CA MET A 182 -30.24 1.80 4.61
C MET A 182 -29.46 2.83 3.81
N ILE A 183 -29.14 3.98 4.41
CA ILE A 183 -28.25 5.00 3.80
C ILE A 183 -26.93 4.99 4.57
N ASN A 184 -25.85 4.83 3.84
CA ASN A 184 -24.50 4.72 4.42
C ASN A 184 -23.56 5.73 3.77
N LEU A 185 -22.78 6.40 4.61
CA LEU A 185 -21.64 7.21 4.20
C LEU A 185 -20.37 6.61 4.80
N GLU A 186 -19.39 6.31 3.95
CA GLU A 186 -18.04 5.92 4.33
C GLU A 186 -17.07 6.95 3.77
N SER A 187 -16.12 7.42 4.55
CA SER A 187 -15.12 8.38 4.11
C SER A 187 -13.78 8.08 4.75
N LYS A 188 -12.72 8.29 3.98
CA LYS A 188 -11.34 8.31 4.44
C LYS A 188 -10.68 9.56 3.93
N TYR A 189 -10.11 10.33 4.83
CA TYR A 189 -9.29 11.49 4.55
C TYR A 189 -7.87 11.24 5.06
N THR A 190 -6.88 11.61 4.27
CA THR A 190 -5.46 11.58 4.65
C THR A 190 -4.80 12.89 4.24
N TYR A 191 -4.08 13.48 5.16
CA TYR A 191 -3.24 14.65 4.95
C TYR A 191 -1.78 14.28 5.20
N ASN A 192 -0.91 14.49 4.20
CA ASN A 192 0.51 14.23 4.27
C ASN A 192 1.26 15.53 4.52
N VAL A 193 2.18 15.51 5.48
CA VAL A 193 3.09 16.62 5.79
C VAL A 193 4.52 16.12 5.65
N LEU A 194 5.18 16.56 4.59
CA LEU A 194 6.55 16.18 4.28
C LEU A 194 7.55 17.16 4.89
N SER A 195 8.71 16.67 5.37
CA SER A 195 9.86 17.53 5.65
C SER A 195 10.41 18.13 4.34
N GLU A 196 11.19 19.20 4.44
CA GLU A 196 11.75 19.85 3.24
C GLU A 196 12.62 18.88 2.41
N SER A 197 13.45 18.06 3.06
CA SER A 197 14.22 17.00 2.40
C SER A 197 13.33 15.97 1.70
N SER A 198 12.19 15.65 2.29
CA SER A 198 11.23 14.69 1.73
C SER A 198 10.54 15.19 0.47
N LYS A 199 10.24 16.48 0.36
CA LYS A 199 9.57 17.07 -0.81
C LYS A 199 10.35 16.89 -2.12
N ASN A 200 11.67 16.74 -2.04
CA ASN A 200 12.53 16.58 -3.20
C ASN A 200 12.55 15.13 -3.74
N VAL A 201 12.15 14.15 -2.94
CA VAL A 201 12.30 12.72 -3.25
C VAL A 201 11.03 11.89 -3.06
N LEU A 202 9.99 12.48 -2.45
CA LEU A 202 8.68 11.84 -2.27
C LEU A 202 7.59 12.63 -3.01
N ASN A 203 7.22 12.12 -4.16
CA ASN A 203 6.17 12.71 -4.99
C ASN A 203 4.82 12.11 -4.60
N ILE A 204 4.20 12.67 -3.54
CA ILE A 204 2.89 12.25 -3.03
C ILE A 204 1.99 13.48 -2.82
N PRO A 205 0.68 13.39 -3.05
CA PRO A 205 -0.23 14.50 -2.84
C PRO A 205 -0.40 14.80 -1.35
N ASP A 206 -0.57 16.07 -1.01
CA ASP A 206 -0.82 16.51 0.36
C ASP A 206 -2.18 15.98 0.86
N HIS A 207 -3.21 16.07 0.03
CA HIS A 207 -4.56 15.65 0.39
C HIS A 207 -5.03 14.48 -0.44
N HIS A 208 -5.61 13.49 0.23
CA HIS A 208 -6.25 12.35 -0.41
C HIS A 208 -7.58 12.06 0.28
N ILE A 209 -8.67 12.02 -0.50
CA ILE A 209 -10.03 11.75 -0.01
C ILE A 209 -10.62 10.59 -0.79
N TYR A 210 -11.19 9.66 -0.06
CA TYR A 210 -12.14 8.68 -0.56
C TYR A 210 -13.46 8.86 0.18
N ALA A 211 -14.57 8.94 -0.55
CA ALA A 211 -15.90 8.92 0.06
C ALA A 211 -16.85 8.03 -0.75
N ARG A 212 -17.78 7.40 -0.07
CA ARG A 212 -18.78 6.52 -0.64
C ARG A 212 -20.10 6.76 0.04
N LEU A 213 -21.11 7.19 -0.74
CA LEU A 213 -22.50 7.34 -0.29
C LEU A 213 -23.35 6.30 -1.01
N TYR A 214 -24.08 5.48 -0.25
CA TYR A 214 -24.84 4.41 -0.86
C TYR A 214 -26.09 4.01 -0.07
N TYR A 215 -27.08 3.55 -0.80
CA TYR A 215 -28.21 2.81 -0.28
C TYR A 215 -27.88 1.32 -0.20
N ALA A 216 -28.29 0.66 0.87
CA ALA A 216 -28.24 -0.80 1.03
C ALA A 216 -29.55 -1.29 1.63
N GLY A 217 -30.27 -2.10 0.90
CA GLY A 217 -31.59 -2.59 1.33
C GLY A 217 -31.99 -3.86 0.60
N LYS A 218 -33.23 -4.26 0.79
CA LYS A 218 -33.83 -5.40 0.10
C LYS A 218 -35.09 -4.95 -0.62
N TRP A 219 -35.21 -5.31 -1.86
CA TRP A 219 -36.38 -5.07 -2.71
C TRP A 219 -37.26 -6.32 -2.83
N PHE A 220 -38.49 -6.18 -3.33
CA PHE A 220 -39.42 -7.26 -3.58
C PHE A 220 -39.67 -8.17 -2.36
N ASP A 221 -40.37 -7.63 -1.37
CA ASP A 221 -40.69 -8.30 -0.10
C ASP A 221 -39.46 -8.89 0.62
N ASN A 222 -38.40 -8.11 0.69
CA ASN A 222 -37.11 -8.48 1.30
C ASN A 222 -36.36 -9.63 0.62
N SER A 223 -36.69 -9.98 -0.62
CA SER A 223 -36.11 -11.13 -1.31
C SER A 223 -34.82 -10.82 -2.06
N ILE A 224 -34.62 -9.58 -2.53
CA ILE A 224 -33.50 -9.20 -3.37
C ILE A 224 -32.65 -8.15 -2.68
N PRO A 225 -31.47 -8.49 -2.12
CA PRO A 225 -30.50 -7.53 -1.65
C PRO A 225 -30.02 -6.62 -2.78
N VAL A 226 -30.10 -5.30 -2.55
CA VAL A 226 -29.69 -4.26 -3.50
C VAL A 226 -28.79 -3.26 -2.82
N GLN A 227 -27.76 -2.81 -3.51
CA GLN A 227 -26.89 -1.73 -3.10
C GLN A 227 -26.57 -0.84 -4.30
N PHE A 228 -26.79 0.46 -4.17
CA PHE A 228 -26.42 1.42 -5.21
C PHE A 228 -25.99 2.75 -4.61
N GLY A 229 -25.16 3.47 -5.33
CA GLY A 229 -24.66 4.75 -4.87
C GLY A 229 -23.52 5.30 -5.70
N ALA A 230 -22.81 6.24 -5.10
CA ALA A 230 -21.65 6.87 -5.69
C ALA A 230 -20.43 6.71 -4.79
N ASN A 231 -19.25 6.66 -5.40
CA ASN A 231 -18.01 6.88 -4.68
C ASN A 231 -17.18 7.95 -5.38
N THR A 232 -16.39 8.65 -4.61
CA THR A 232 -15.51 9.69 -5.10
C THR A 232 -14.09 9.47 -4.60
N TYR A 233 -13.14 9.87 -5.43
CA TYR A 233 -11.72 9.93 -5.11
C TYR A 233 -11.21 11.31 -5.46
N TYR A 234 -10.57 11.95 -4.52
CA TYR A 234 -9.89 13.22 -4.72
C TYR A 234 -8.44 13.11 -4.28
N ARG A 235 -7.55 13.72 -5.04
CA ARG A 235 -6.17 14.00 -4.66
C ARG A 235 -5.83 15.43 -5.03
N SER A 236 -5.05 16.11 -4.19
CA SER A 236 -4.50 17.42 -4.53
C SER A 236 -3.44 17.31 -5.63
N GLU A 237 -3.10 18.41 -6.22
CA GLU A 237 -1.96 18.52 -7.15
C GLU A 237 -0.65 18.09 -6.48
N TYR A 238 0.25 17.51 -7.26
CA TYR A 238 1.58 17.11 -6.82
C TYR A 238 2.46 16.75 -8.01
N TYR A 239 3.77 16.77 -7.86
CA TYR A 239 4.66 16.21 -8.87
C TYR A 239 4.49 14.68 -8.91
N GLY A 240 4.05 14.15 -10.04
CA GLY A 240 3.90 12.70 -10.19
C GLY A 240 5.25 12.05 -10.53
N ASN A 241 5.52 10.86 -10.00
CA ASN A 241 6.69 10.10 -10.44
C ASN A 241 6.59 9.78 -11.93
N GLY A 242 7.69 9.99 -12.68
CA GLY A 242 7.80 9.54 -14.06
C GLY A 242 7.95 8.01 -14.12
N TYR A 243 7.61 7.42 -15.25
CA TYR A 243 7.77 5.97 -15.47
C TYR A 243 8.81 5.71 -16.57
N GLU A 244 9.80 4.86 -16.28
CA GLU A 244 10.82 4.43 -17.23
C GLU A 244 10.54 2.98 -17.70
N PRO A 245 10.07 2.80 -18.93
CA PRO A 245 9.70 1.47 -19.43
C PRO A 245 10.87 0.47 -19.48
N ALA A 246 12.09 0.94 -19.79
CA ALA A 246 13.27 0.07 -19.87
C ALA A 246 13.65 -0.52 -18.50
N LEU A 247 13.39 0.20 -17.42
CA LEU A 247 13.61 -0.25 -16.04
C LEU A 247 12.37 -0.84 -15.40
N GLN A 248 11.19 -0.67 -16.01
CA GLN A 248 9.89 -1.00 -15.44
C GLN A 248 9.70 -0.40 -14.05
N SER A 249 10.20 0.81 -13.84
CA SER A 249 10.26 1.48 -12.54
C SER A 249 9.87 2.94 -12.63
N TYR A 250 9.36 3.46 -11.51
CA TYR A 250 9.09 4.88 -11.36
C TYR A 250 10.35 5.62 -10.89
N TYR A 251 10.53 6.85 -11.37
CA TYR A 251 11.60 7.75 -10.97
C TYR A 251 11.04 9.09 -10.47
N VAL A 252 11.76 9.72 -9.58
CA VAL A 252 11.42 11.04 -9.04
C VAL A 252 11.70 12.09 -10.09
N GLN A 253 10.73 12.99 -10.32
CA GLN A 253 10.86 14.16 -11.16
C GLN A 253 10.05 15.32 -10.57
N ASN A 254 10.48 16.55 -10.81
CA ASN A 254 9.83 17.79 -10.33
C ASN A 254 9.57 18.80 -11.46
N SER A 255 9.48 18.31 -12.70
CA SER A 255 9.22 19.12 -13.88
C SER A 255 7.77 19.02 -14.37
N PHE A 256 7.07 17.92 -14.10
CA PHE A 256 5.69 17.69 -14.52
C PHE A 256 4.77 17.56 -13.30
N MET A 257 3.97 18.58 -13.04
CA MET A 257 2.95 18.58 -11.99
C MET A 257 1.69 17.91 -12.51
N LEU A 258 1.17 16.95 -11.75
CA LEU A 258 -0.16 16.40 -11.94
C LEU A 258 -1.16 17.30 -11.23
N GLU A 259 -2.09 17.87 -11.96
CA GLU A 259 -3.17 18.70 -11.42
C GLU A 259 -4.01 17.91 -10.42
N ASP A 260 -4.73 18.61 -9.55
CA ASP A 260 -5.70 18.00 -8.67
C ASP A 260 -6.76 17.23 -9.48
N TYR A 261 -7.23 16.15 -8.91
CA TYR A 261 -8.15 15.29 -9.65
C TYR A 261 -9.27 14.74 -8.77
N LEU A 262 -10.49 14.99 -9.23
CA LEU A 262 -11.72 14.52 -8.60
C LEU A 262 -12.43 13.53 -9.53
N ARG A 263 -12.61 12.30 -9.08
CA ARG A 263 -13.28 11.23 -9.83
C ARG A 263 -14.55 10.78 -9.14
N TYR A 264 -15.66 10.81 -9.86
CA TYR A 264 -16.93 10.21 -9.42
C TYR A 264 -17.20 8.91 -10.17
N ASN A 265 -17.64 7.91 -9.43
CA ASN A 265 -18.12 6.66 -9.99
C ASN A 265 -19.51 6.37 -9.43
N LEU A 266 -20.37 5.79 -10.27
CA LEU A 266 -21.66 5.25 -9.85
C LEU A 266 -21.60 3.73 -9.85
N PHE A 267 -22.35 3.12 -8.96
CA PHE A 267 -22.44 1.67 -8.92
C PHE A 267 -23.83 1.19 -8.52
N PHE A 268 -24.18 0.02 -9.02
CA PHE A 268 -25.39 -0.72 -8.70
C PHE A 268 -25.04 -2.20 -8.56
N ASN A 269 -25.42 -2.82 -7.45
CA ASN A 269 -25.26 -4.24 -7.20
C ASN A 269 -26.60 -4.84 -6.77
N MET A 270 -26.96 -6.01 -7.28
CA MET A 270 -28.07 -6.80 -6.78
C MET A 270 -27.73 -8.27 -6.75
N GLN A 271 -28.39 -9.01 -5.87
CA GLN A 271 -28.22 -10.45 -5.77
C GLN A 271 -29.58 -11.15 -5.86
N ILE A 272 -29.76 -12.02 -6.85
CA ILE A 272 -30.94 -12.83 -7.06
C ILE A 272 -30.53 -14.28 -6.81
N LYS A 273 -30.88 -14.83 -5.64
CA LYS A 273 -30.43 -16.17 -5.23
C LYS A 273 -28.90 -16.30 -5.40
N ASN A 274 -28.46 -17.20 -6.25
CA ASN A 274 -27.06 -17.50 -6.55
C ASN A 274 -26.45 -16.60 -7.63
N LEU A 275 -27.21 -15.65 -8.18
CA LEU A 275 -26.76 -14.73 -9.22
C LEU A 275 -26.51 -13.35 -8.61
N ARG A 276 -25.29 -12.82 -8.74
CA ARG A 276 -24.97 -11.42 -8.44
C ARG A 276 -24.73 -10.66 -9.73
N VAL A 277 -25.44 -9.55 -9.88
CA VAL A 277 -25.27 -8.60 -11.00
C VAL A 277 -24.67 -7.32 -10.44
N SER A 278 -23.65 -6.80 -11.10
CA SER A 278 -23.00 -5.53 -10.78
C SER A 278 -22.90 -4.67 -12.03
N LEU A 279 -23.24 -3.40 -11.88
CA LEU A 279 -23.06 -2.37 -12.89
C LEU A 279 -22.23 -1.25 -12.26
N LYS A 280 -21.20 -0.78 -12.94
CA LYS A 280 -20.34 0.29 -12.46
C LYS A 280 -20.02 1.24 -13.62
N MET A 281 -20.23 2.52 -13.39
CA MET A 281 -19.80 3.58 -14.29
C MET A 281 -18.67 4.35 -13.62
N THR A 282 -17.46 4.28 -14.19
CA THR A 282 -16.31 5.03 -13.71
C THR A 282 -16.20 6.37 -14.44
N HIS A 283 -15.64 7.38 -13.76
CA HIS A 283 -15.49 8.73 -14.33
C HIS A 283 -16.82 9.33 -14.82
N PHE A 284 -17.87 9.21 -14.01
CA PHE A 284 -19.19 9.77 -14.32
C PHE A 284 -19.13 11.28 -14.60
N ASN A 285 -18.18 12.00 -14.00
CA ASN A 285 -17.96 13.44 -14.20
C ASN A 285 -17.29 13.82 -15.53
N GLN A 286 -16.87 12.86 -16.35
CA GLN A 286 -16.41 13.11 -17.71
C GLN A 286 -17.61 13.13 -18.67
N PHE A 287 -18.14 14.33 -18.92
CA PHE A 287 -19.23 14.53 -19.88
C PHE A 287 -18.68 14.69 -21.31
N ASP A 288 -19.11 15.67 -22.09
CA ASP A 288 -18.81 15.78 -23.51
C ASP A 288 -17.39 16.32 -23.81
N LYS A 289 -16.77 17.05 -22.88
CA LYS A 289 -15.38 17.48 -23.00
C LYS A 289 -14.51 16.55 -22.17
N PHE A 290 -13.63 15.85 -22.85
CA PHE A 290 -12.61 15.04 -22.20
C PHE A 290 -11.51 15.96 -21.65
N ASP A 291 -11.67 16.44 -20.45
CA ASP A 291 -10.58 16.95 -19.66
C ASP A 291 -9.83 15.73 -19.13
N GLY A 292 -8.84 15.26 -19.93
CA GLY A 292 -8.02 14.11 -19.57
C GLY A 292 -7.22 14.39 -18.30
N TYR A 293 -6.92 13.36 -17.57
CA TYR A 293 -5.97 13.44 -16.47
C TYR A 293 -4.81 12.49 -16.71
N PHE A 294 -3.69 12.72 -16.06
CA PHE A 294 -2.56 11.81 -16.07
C PHE A 294 -2.49 11.04 -14.76
N VAL A 295 -2.23 9.73 -14.85
CA VAL A 295 -1.94 8.88 -13.69
C VAL A 295 -0.47 8.98 -13.29
N THR A 296 0.38 9.21 -14.29
CA THR A 296 1.80 9.54 -14.18
C THR A 296 2.16 10.42 -15.39
N PRO A 297 3.23 11.23 -15.37
CA PRO A 297 3.63 12.06 -16.49
C PRO A 297 3.59 11.30 -17.82
N TYR A 298 2.92 11.90 -18.81
CA TYR A 298 2.74 11.37 -20.17
C TYR A 298 1.86 10.11 -20.31
N TYR A 299 1.31 9.56 -19.22
CA TYR A 299 0.41 8.41 -19.26
C TYR A 299 -1.02 8.86 -18.92
N PRO A 300 -1.90 8.99 -19.92
CA PRO A 300 -3.28 9.42 -19.70
C PRO A 300 -4.05 8.38 -18.88
N GLY A 301 -4.90 8.87 -18.01
CA GLY A 301 -5.80 8.05 -17.23
C GLY A 301 -6.93 7.43 -18.05
N GLN A 302 -7.66 6.52 -17.42
CA GLN A 302 -8.79 5.84 -18.05
C GLN A 302 -9.95 6.79 -18.32
N LYS A 303 -10.57 6.67 -19.47
CA LYS A 303 -11.81 7.38 -19.82
C LYS A 303 -13.00 6.83 -19.03
N LYS A 304 -14.16 7.45 -19.21
CA LYS A 304 -15.46 6.93 -18.75
C LYS A 304 -15.70 5.52 -19.27
N VAL A 305 -15.98 4.60 -18.35
CA VAL A 305 -16.23 3.19 -18.68
C VAL A 305 -17.47 2.72 -17.94
N LEU A 306 -18.28 1.94 -18.64
CA LEU A 306 -19.40 1.20 -18.08
C LEU A 306 -19.04 -0.27 -18.02
N ASP A 307 -18.94 -0.81 -16.81
CA ASP A 307 -18.63 -2.22 -16.55
C ASP A 307 -19.90 -2.96 -16.13
N LEU A 308 -20.15 -4.10 -16.73
CA LEU A 308 -21.19 -5.06 -16.34
C LEU A 308 -20.53 -6.33 -15.84
N GLY A 309 -20.80 -6.72 -14.61
CA GLY A 309 -20.32 -7.96 -14.00
C GLY A 309 -21.48 -8.90 -13.64
N VAL A 310 -21.32 -10.17 -13.96
CA VAL A 310 -22.25 -11.22 -13.56
C VAL A 310 -21.45 -12.34 -12.89
N ARG A 311 -21.85 -12.72 -11.66
CA ARG A 311 -21.26 -13.84 -10.92
C ARG A 311 -22.33 -14.83 -10.53
N TRP A 312 -22.16 -16.05 -10.96
CA TRP A 312 -23.05 -17.16 -10.62
C TRP A 312 -22.35 -18.14 -9.67
N TYR A 313 -22.99 -18.42 -8.53
CA TYR A 313 -22.53 -19.40 -7.57
C TYR A 313 -23.24 -20.74 -7.85
N PHE A 314 -22.49 -21.74 -8.30
CA PHE A 314 -23.05 -23.06 -8.67
C PHE A 314 -23.27 -23.97 -7.45
N PHE A 315 -22.60 -23.67 -6.34
CA PHE A 315 -22.71 -24.43 -5.11
C PHE A 315 -23.06 -23.48 -3.94
N ASN A 316 -23.90 -23.95 -3.02
CA ASN A 316 -24.24 -23.27 -1.78
C ASN A 316 -23.38 -23.84 -0.65
#